data_b694f92812f08ddd5eb304dfe0dec06b
#
_entry.id   b694f92812f08ddd5eb304dfe0dec06b
#
_cell.length_a   1.000
_cell.length_b   1.000
_cell.length_c   1.000
_cell.angle_alpha   90.00
_cell.angle_beta   90.00
_cell.angle_gamma   90.00
#
_symmetry.space_group_name_H-M   'P 1'
#
loop_
_entity.id
_entity.type
_entity.pdbx_description
1 polymer ?
#
loop_
_entity_poly.entity_id
_entity_poly.type
_entity_poly.pdbx_seq_one_letter_code
_entity_poly.pdbx_strand_id
1 'polypeptide(L)'
;IMNALYTTLIIALLSALIATLIGTVASLGIQAMKPKMRTFMMGVTNIPMLNADIVTGISLMLLFIAFRFTLGFSTILIAHITFNIPYAILSVMPKLKQTNKSTYEAARDLGAGPFQAFMKVVFPDILPGVLSGFLMTFTMSLDDFIITHFTKGPGVDTLSTKIYSEVRKGIRPEMYALSTLLFLSVMVIMILMNTSPKETDSKKAGSTSKDFKRKRKIPWHQVIPAGFILLIAVTGLVHHVRTTGSVSEEQVIVYNWGEYIDPDVLDIFEEETGIQVIYEEYETNEIMYPKILSGAIAYDVVCPSDYMIQRMRENGLLSKLNLDNIPNLQNIDPAYLTQSQSFDPDNEYSVPYCVGTVGILYNKNMIDEPVDSWNILWDKKYKDRILMQDSVRDAFAVALKRKGYSLNSVEVDELIQAKDDLVAQKPLVQAYVVDQVRDKMIGNEAAL
;
A
#
# COMPACT_ATOMS: atom_id res chain seq x y z
N ILE A 1 -4.53 4.74 -14.22
CA ILE A 1 -3.53 5.67 -13.64
C ILE A 1 -4.21 6.95 -13.14
N MET A 2 -4.98 7.67 -13.96
CA MET A 2 -5.65 8.92 -13.54
C MET A 2 -6.59 8.72 -12.35
N ASN A 3 -7.38 7.66 -12.33
CA ASN A 3 -8.26 7.34 -11.19
C ASN A 3 -7.47 7.11 -9.90
N ALA A 4 -6.35 6.37 -9.97
CA ALA A 4 -5.47 6.16 -8.82
C ALA A 4 -4.85 7.46 -8.31
N LEU A 5 -4.44 8.37 -9.21
CA LEU A 5 -3.96 9.69 -8.84
C LEU A 5 -5.04 10.51 -8.11
N TYR A 6 -6.26 10.54 -8.62
CA TYR A 6 -7.37 11.25 -7.95
C TYR A 6 -7.70 10.65 -6.59
N THR A 7 -7.78 9.32 -6.50
CA THR A 7 -8.01 8.62 -5.23
C THR A 7 -6.93 9.00 -4.20
N THR A 8 -5.65 8.98 -4.60
CA THR A 8 -4.53 9.37 -3.73
C THR A 8 -4.68 10.82 -3.23
N LEU A 9 -4.95 11.76 -4.14
CA LEU A 9 -5.08 13.17 -3.77
C LEU A 9 -6.27 13.43 -2.84
N ILE A 10 -7.39 12.76 -3.06
CA ILE A 10 -8.60 12.89 -2.22
C ILE A 10 -8.31 12.31 -0.83
N ILE A 11 -7.75 11.09 -0.74
CA ILE A 11 -7.41 10.46 0.54
C ILE A 11 -6.38 11.31 1.29
N ALA A 12 -5.31 11.74 0.62
CA ALA A 12 -4.28 12.55 1.24
C ALA A 12 -4.82 13.88 1.77
N LEU A 13 -5.68 14.56 1.01
CA LEU A 13 -6.28 15.80 1.45
C LEU A 13 -7.23 15.60 2.63
N LEU A 14 -8.18 14.67 2.51
CA LEU A 14 -9.19 14.44 3.55
C LEU A 14 -8.54 13.96 4.84
N SER A 15 -7.59 13.00 4.74
CA SER A 15 -6.86 12.50 5.91
C SER A 15 -6.03 13.59 6.57
N ALA A 16 -5.32 14.42 5.80
CA ALA A 16 -4.51 15.51 6.33
C ALA A 16 -5.37 16.58 7.01
N LEU A 17 -6.49 16.98 6.42
CA LEU A 17 -7.41 17.95 7.04
C LEU A 17 -7.97 17.43 8.36
N ILE A 18 -8.48 16.20 8.37
CA ILE A 18 -9.10 15.61 9.55
C ILE A 18 -8.04 15.34 10.62
N ALA A 19 -6.90 14.74 10.27
CA ALA A 19 -5.82 14.46 11.20
C ALA A 19 -5.23 15.73 11.81
N THR A 20 -5.07 16.81 11.01
CA THR A 20 -4.58 18.11 11.52
C THR A 20 -5.57 18.76 12.45
N LEU A 21 -6.86 18.69 12.16
CA LEU A 21 -7.91 19.18 13.05
C LEU A 21 -7.88 18.44 14.39
N ILE A 22 -7.92 17.11 14.35
CA ILE A 22 -7.88 16.24 15.54
C ILE A 22 -6.56 16.48 16.31
N GLY A 23 -5.42 16.48 15.61
CA GLY A 23 -4.10 16.70 16.20
C GLY A 23 -3.95 18.08 16.86
N THR A 24 -4.56 19.12 16.27
CA THR A 24 -4.58 20.45 16.88
C THR A 24 -5.38 20.46 18.17
N VAL A 25 -6.58 19.89 18.15
CA VAL A 25 -7.43 19.78 19.36
C VAL A 25 -6.75 18.91 20.43
N ALA A 26 -6.16 17.77 20.02
CA ALA A 26 -5.41 16.90 20.92
C ALA A 26 -4.21 17.64 21.55
N SER A 27 -3.47 18.44 20.76
CA SER A 27 -2.33 19.24 21.24
C SER A 27 -2.75 20.23 22.33
N LEU A 28 -3.90 20.89 22.16
CA LEU A 28 -4.46 21.78 23.16
C LEU A 28 -4.81 21.03 24.46
N GLY A 29 -5.47 19.88 24.32
CA GLY A 29 -5.81 19.01 25.44
C GLY A 29 -4.57 18.52 26.19
N ILE A 30 -3.56 18.01 25.47
CA ILE A 30 -2.29 17.52 26.05
C ILE A 30 -1.55 18.66 26.75
N GLN A 31 -1.53 19.87 26.17
CA GLN A 31 -0.87 21.03 26.79
C GLN A 31 -1.55 21.47 28.10
N ALA A 32 -2.86 21.29 28.21
CA ALA A 32 -3.62 21.60 29.43
C ALA A 32 -3.45 20.57 30.57
N MET A 33 -2.90 19.38 30.26
CA MET A 33 -2.73 18.31 31.25
C MET A 33 -1.60 18.61 32.26
N LYS A 34 -1.68 17.98 33.44
CA LYS A 34 -0.60 17.99 34.44
C LYS A 34 0.68 17.40 33.84
N PRO A 35 1.89 17.84 34.26
CA PRO A 35 3.16 17.45 33.65
C PRO A 35 3.34 15.93 33.46
N LYS A 36 3.04 15.13 34.49
CA LYS A 36 3.18 13.64 34.40
C LYS A 36 2.27 13.05 33.32
N MET A 37 1.00 13.47 33.28
CA MET A 37 0.03 12.96 32.31
C MET A 37 0.39 13.43 30.88
N ARG A 38 0.84 14.67 30.75
CA ARG A 38 1.31 15.19 29.47
C ARG A 38 2.49 14.38 28.93
N THR A 39 3.49 14.04 29.74
CA THR A 39 4.62 13.20 29.34
C THR A 39 4.15 11.81 28.93
N PHE A 40 3.24 11.21 29.70
CA PHE A 40 2.64 9.92 29.36
C PHE A 40 1.89 9.98 28.01
N MET A 41 1.02 10.96 27.82
CA MET A 41 0.27 11.10 26.56
C MET A 41 1.17 11.36 25.37
N MET A 42 2.23 12.16 25.51
CA MET A 42 3.24 12.33 24.46
C MET A 42 3.99 11.02 24.16
N GLY A 43 4.26 10.21 25.17
CA GLY A 43 4.83 8.86 24.96
C GLY A 43 3.90 7.98 24.13
N VAL A 44 2.62 7.92 24.49
CA VAL A 44 1.60 7.15 23.73
C VAL A 44 1.48 7.66 22.29
N THR A 45 1.50 8.97 22.09
CA THR A 45 1.45 9.58 20.74
C THR A 45 2.63 9.14 19.86
N ASN A 46 3.79 8.89 20.45
CA ASN A 46 4.97 8.50 19.69
C ASN A 46 5.02 7.00 19.36
N ILE A 47 4.21 6.14 20.01
CA ILE A 47 4.22 4.69 19.76
C ILE A 47 3.99 4.35 18.28
N PRO A 48 2.95 4.88 17.60
CA PRO A 48 2.73 4.56 16.19
C PRO A 48 3.89 4.95 15.26
N MET A 49 4.64 5.98 15.61
CA MET A 49 5.79 6.45 14.82
C MET A 49 7.04 5.57 14.99
N LEU A 50 7.14 4.83 16.10
CA LEU A 50 8.24 3.90 16.36
C LEU A 50 7.94 2.50 15.82
N ASN A 51 6.68 2.23 15.51
CA ASN A 51 6.25 0.96 14.97
C ASN A 51 6.54 0.87 13.47
N ALA A 52 6.86 -0.32 12.97
CA ALA A 52 7.00 -0.52 11.53
C ALA A 52 5.64 -0.38 10.82
N ASP A 53 5.61 0.31 9.69
CA ASP A 53 4.37 0.60 8.96
C ASP A 53 3.62 -0.68 8.56
N ILE A 54 4.35 -1.76 8.26
CA ILE A 54 3.76 -3.07 7.95
C ILE A 54 2.96 -3.64 9.13
N VAL A 55 3.47 -3.49 10.36
CA VAL A 55 2.78 -3.95 11.57
C VAL A 55 1.54 -3.11 11.82
N THR A 56 1.63 -1.80 11.61
CA THR A 56 0.49 -0.88 11.71
C THR A 56 -0.57 -1.19 10.67
N GLY A 57 -0.17 -1.42 9.41
CA GLY A 57 -1.08 -1.77 8.31
C GLY A 57 -1.84 -3.07 8.56
N ILE A 58 -1.12 -4.14 8.93
CA ILE A 58 -1.74 -5.43 9.25
C ILE A 58 -2.66 -5.32 10.48
N SER A 59 -2.24 -4.59 11.52
CA SER A 59 -3.06 -4.41 12.72
C SER A 59 -4.37 -3.67 12.42
N LEU A 60 -4.32 -2.63 11.59
CA LEU A 60 -5.51 -1.90 11.15
C LEU A 60 -6.42 -2.78 10.27
N MET A 61 -5.84 -3.55 9.34
CA MET A 61 -6.60 -4.52 8.55
C MET A 61 -7.36 -5.50 9.45
N LEU A 62 -6.67 -6.14 10.39
CA LEU A 62 -7.29 -7.09 11.32
C LEU A 62 -8.35 -6.42 12.20
N LEU A 63 -8.14 -5.18 12.60
CA LEU A 63 -9.12 -4.39 13.35
C LEU A 63 -10.39 -4.16 12.52
N PHE A 64 -10.24 -3.74 11.26
CA PHE A 64 -11.38 -3.53 10.37
C PHE A 64 -12.17 -4.82 10.14
N ILE A 65 -11.46 -5.94 9.93
CA ILE A 65 -12.09 -7.26 9.79
C ILE A 65 -12.86 -7.65 11.07
N ALA A 66 -12.26 -7.46 12.25
CA ALA A 66 -12.89 -7.77 13.53
C ALA A 66 -14.19 -6.97 13.74
N PHE A 67 -14.25 -5.74 13.27
CA PHE A 67 -15.45 -4.90 13.28
C PHE A 67 -16.37 -5.10 12.06
N ARG A 68 -16.07 -6.05 11.18
CA ARG A 68 -16.82 -6.35 9.93
C ARG A 68 -16.94 -5.15 8.99
N PHE A 69 -15.95 -4.28 8.97
CA PHE A 69 -15.85 -3.25 7.94
C PHE A 69 -15.38 -3.90 6.63
N THR A 70 -16.10 -3.63 5.54
CA THR A 70 -15.61 -3.96 4.19
C THR A 70 -14.42 -3.06 3.86
N LEU A 71 -13.33 -3.67 3.40
CA LEU A 71 -12.14 -2.93 2.98
C LEU A 71 -12.46 -2.10 1.73
N GLY A 72 -11.95 -0.87 1.66
CA GLY A 72 -12.23 0.05 0.57
C GLY A 72 -11.73 1.46 0.86
N PHE A 73 -12.30 2.44 0.19
CA PHE A 73 -11.95 3.85 0.36
C PHE A 73 -12.03 4.33 1.82
N SER A 74 -13.11 3.95 2.54
CA SER A 74 -13.33 4.38 3.93
C SER A 74 -12.28 3.83 4.89
N THR A 75 -11.86 2.58 4.73
CA THR A 75 -10.83 1.96 5.57
C THR A 75 -9.46 2.55 5.32
N ILE A 76 -9.11 2.86 4.07
CA ILE A 76 -7.88 3.59 3.75
C ILE A 76 -7.92 4.97 4.42
N LEU A 77 -9.01 5.71 4.26
CA LEU A 77 -9.15 7.05 4.84
C LEU A 77 -8.99 7.03 6.36
N ILE A 78 -9.67 6.12 7.06
CA ILE A 78 -9.57 5.98 8.53
C ILE A 78 -8.14 5.60 8.95
N ALA A 79 -7.51 4.69 8.23
CA ALA A 79 -6.13 4.29 8.48
C ALA A 79 -5.17 5.48 8.35
N HIS A 80 -5.29 6.24 7.25
CA HIS A 80 -4.48 7.44 7.00
C HIS A 80 -4.72 8.54 8.04
N ILE A 81 -5.95 8.77 8.47
CA ILE A 81 -6.23 9.69 9.58
C ILE A 81 -5.51 9.22 10.84
N THR A 82 -5.63 7.94 11.17
CA THR A 82 -5.12 7.37 12.43
C THR A 82 -3.60 7.51 12.54
N PHE A 83 -2.86 7.14 11.50
CA PHE A 83 -1.40 7.23 11.55
C PHE A 83 -0.88 8.66 11.39
N ASN A 84 -1.66 9.56 10.79
CA ASN A 84 -1.27 10.97 10.61
C ASN A 84 -1.46 11.84 11.86
N ILE A 85 -2.36 11.48 12.79
CA ILE A 85 -2.61 12.26 14.02
C ILE A 85 -1.33 12.54 14.81
N PRO A 86 -0.42 11.58 15.09
CA PRO A 86 0.83 11.84 15.80
C PRO A 86 1.69 12.92 15.16
N TYR A 87 1.83 12.89 13.83
CA TYR A 87 2.63 13.87 13.08
C TYR A 87 2.02 15.29 13.18
N ALA A 88 0.69 15.39 13.12
CA ALA A 88 0.00 16.64 13.34
C ALA A 88 0.25 17.21 14.75
N ILE A 89 0.16 16.35 15.79
CA ILE A 89 0.43 16.75 17.19
C ILE A 89 1.87 17.25 17.33
N LEU A 90 2.85 16.53 16.76
CA LEU A 90 4.26 16.91 16.85
C LEU A 90 4.58 18.21 16.13
N SER A 91 3.85 18.55 15.07
CA SER A 91 4.01 19.82 14.34
C SER A 91 3.39 20.99 15.07
N VAL A 92 2.24 20.82 15.73
CA VAL A 92 1.51 21.88 16.43
C VAL A 92 2.09 22.14 17.83
N MET A 93 2.49 21.10 18.56
CA MET A 93 2.91 21.19 19.97
C MET A 93 4.06 22.17 20.21
N PRO A 94 5.13 22.27 19.39
CA PRO A 94 6.20 23.25 19.61
C PRO A 94 5.71 24.68 19.54
N LYS A 95 4.83 25.00 18.56
CA LYS A 95 4.25 26.35 18.42
C LYS A 95 3.34 26.68 19.58
N LEU A 96 2.53 25.73 20.02
CA LEU A 96 1.68 25.90 21.18
C LEU A 96 2.47 26.15 22.47
N LYS A 97 3.61 25.52 22.65
CA LYS A 97 4.52 25.78 23.80
C LYS A 97 5.17 27.16 23.74
N GLN A 98 5.37 27.72 22.54
CA GLN A 98 5.93 29.07 22.35
C GLN A 98 4.89 30.18 22.57
N THR A 99 3.59 29.87 22.51
CA THR A 99 2.52 30.85 22.74
C THR A 99 2.50 31.32 24.19
N ASN A 100 2.50 32.63 24.38
CA ASN A 100 2.48 33.21 25.72
C ASN A 100 1.08 33.13 26.35
N LYS A 101 0.97 32.44 27.47
CA LYS A 101 -0.30 32.29 28.20
C LYS A 101 -0.89 33.62 28.67
N SER A 102 -0.03 34.58 29.03
CA SER A 102 -0.48 35.91 29.49
C SER A 102 -1.28 36.65 28.41
N THR A 103 -1.01 36.38 27.12
CA THR A 103 -1.78 37.04 26.04
C THR A 103 -3.22 36.52 25.97
N TYR A 104 -3.39 35.19 26.23
CA TYR A 104 -4.72 34.60 26.34
C TYR A 104 -5.47 35.11 27.57
N GLU A 105 -4.79 35.15 28.74
CA GLU A 105 -5.35 35.67 29.99
C GLU A 105 -5.78 37.15 29.86
N ALA A 106 -4.93 38.01 29.28
CA ALA A 106 -5.27 39.39 29.01
C ALA A 106 -6.49 39.56 28.10
N ALA A 107 -6.64 38.67 27.08
CA ALA A 107 -7.85 38.73 26.26
C ALA A 107 -9.11 38.33 27.05
N ARG A 108 -8.97 37.38 28.00
CA ARG A 108 -10.06 36.97 28.92
C ARG A 108 -10.44 38.13 29.88
N ASP A 109 -9.45 38.81 30.43
CA ASP A 109 -9.65 39.95 31.33
C ASP A 109 -10.33 41.11 30.63
N LEU A 110 -10.10 41.28 29.33
CA LEU A 110 -10.79 42.28 28.48
C LEU A 110 -12.22 41.84 28.07
N GLY A 111 -12.75 40.72 28.65
CA GLY A 111 -14.12 40.26 28.44
C GLY A 111 -14.32 39.38 27.22
N ALA A 112 -13.24 38.90 26.56
CA ALA A 112 -13.39 37.94 25.47
C ALA A 112 -13.88 36.58 25.99
N GLY A 113 -14.85 35.96 25.32
CA GLY A 113 -15.24 34.57 25.57
C GLY A 113 -14.09 33.57 25.31
N PRO A 114 -14.11 32.37 25.89
CA PRO A 114 -13.00 31.36 25.71
C PRO A 114 -12.71 31.09 24.26
N PHE A 115 -13.74 30.82 23.46
CA PHE A 115 -13.61 30.55 22.03
C PHE A 115 -13.10 31.75 21.25
N GLN A 116 -13.57 32.95 21.60
CA GLN A 116 -13.14 34.19 20.96
C GLN A 116 -11.68 34.53 21.26
N ALA A 117 -11.23 34.33 22.53
CA ALA A 117 -9.82 34.49 22.92
C ALA A 117 -8.95 33.44 22.20
N PHE A 118 -9.39 32.19 22.09
CA PHE A 118 -8.69 31.17 21.31
C PHE A 118 -8.54 31.57 19.83
N MET A 119 -9.65 31.86 19.15
CA MET A 119 -9.65 32.12 17.69
C MET A 119 -8.92 33.43 17.32
N LYS A 120 -8.96 34.46 18.17
CA LYS A 120 -8.34 35.74 17.87
C LYS A 120 -6.89 35.86 18.36
N VAL A 121 -6.49 35.07 19.34
CA VAL A 121 -5.16 35.17 19.98
C VAL A 121 -4.34 33.91 19.78
N VAL A 122 -4.81 32.74 20.24
CA VAL A 122 -4.03 31.52 20.24
C VAL A 122 -3.92 30.95 18.86
N PHE A 123 -5.03 30.78 18.15
CA PHE A 123 -5.08 30.14 16.82
C PHE A 123 -4.16 30.83 15.80
N PRO A 124 -4.12 32.16 15.66
CA PRO A 124 -3.19 32.83 14.76
C PRO A 124 -1.70 32.60 15.14
N ASP A 125 -1.39 32.41 16.44
CA ASP A 125 -0.02 32.14 16.88
C ASP A 125 0.43 30.72 16.52
N ILE A 126 -0.47 29.75 16.62
CA ILE A 126 -0.18 28.35 16.30
C ILE A 126 -0.39 28.02 14.82
N LEU A 127 -1.02 28.88 14.04
CA LEU A 127 -1.34 28.67 12.62
C LEU A 127 -0.15 28.18 11.78
N PRO A 128 1.08 28.71 11.93
CA PRO A 128 2.23 28.17 11.20
C PRO A 128 2.52 26.70 11.55
N GLY A 129 2.30 26.29 12.81
CA GLY A 129 2.43 24.90 13.23
C GLY A 129 1.32 24.01 12.69
N VAL A 130 0.09 24.53 12.63
CA VAL A 130 -1.07 23.82 12.03
C VAL A 130 -0.86 23.61 10.54
N LEU A 131 -0.41 24.65 9.80
CA LEU A 131 -0.12 24.54 8.38
C LEU A 131 1.05 23.59 8.09
N SER A 132 2.11 23.64 8.89
CA SER A 132 3.21 22.66 8.78
C SER A 132 2.74 21.25 9.06
N GLY A 133 1.87 21.05 10.06
CA GLY A 133 1.25 19.76 10.37
C GLY A 133 0.40 19.25 9.20
N PHE A 134 -0.42 20.10 8.62
CA PHE A 134 -1.22 19.75 7.45
C PHE A 134 -0.35 19.33 6.25
N LEU A 135 0.67 20.11 5.91
CA LEU A 135 1.54 19.78 4.78
C LEU A 135 2.33 18.50 5.03
N MET A 136 2.80 18.26 6.27
CA MET A 136 3.50 17.05 6.64
C MET A 136 2.59 15.82 6.54
N THR A 137 1.40 15.87 7.12
CA THR A 137 0.43 14.76 7.06
C THR A 137 -0.07 14.51 5.65
N PHE A 138 -0.22 15.56 4.84
CA PHE A 138 -0.54 15.43 3.42
C PHE A 138 0.55 14.68 2.66
N THR A 139 1.81 15.06 2.86
CA THR A 139 2.95 14.41 2.18
C THR A 139 3.09 12.95 2.62
N MET A 140 2.97 12.66 3.92
CA MET A 140 3.02 11.29 4.45
C MET A 140 1.90 10.40 3.88
N SER A 141 0.68 10.96 3.75
CA SER A 141 -0.45 10.23 3.18
C SER A 141 -0.32 10.02 1.66
N LEU A 142 0.34 10.94 0.95
CA LEU A 142 0.51 10.87 -0.50
C LEU A 142 1.49 9.78 -0.91
N ASP A 143 2.54 9.55 -0.12
CA ASP A 143 3.61 8.58 -0.40
C ASP A 143 3.37 7.22 0.27
N ASP A 144 2.31 7.07 1.07
CA ASP A 144 2.05 5.80 1.74
C ASP A 144 1.67 4.70 0.76
N PHE A 145 2.42 3.60 0.84
CA PHE A 145 2.14 2.36 0.13
C PHE A 145 1.65 1.27 1.10
N ILE A 146 2.35 1.10 2.22
CA ILE A 146 2.21 -0.09 3.06
C ILE A 146 0.85 -0.13 3.75
N ILE A 147 0.45 0.95 4.41
CA ILE A 147 -0.83 1.01 5.12
C ILE A 147 -1.98 0.90 4.13
N THR A 148 -1.87 1.62 3.00
CA THR A 148 -2.85 1.53 1.90
C THR A 148 -2.98 0.10 1.38
N HIS A 149 -1.86 -0.60 1.14
CA HIS A 149 -1.86 -1.96 0.59
C HIS A 149 -2.67 -2.94 1.44
N PHE A 150 -2.55 -2.85 2.77
CA PHE A 150 -3.28 -3.72 3.70
C PHE A 150 -4.73 -3.28 3.96
N THR A 151 -5.06 -2.00 3.78
CA THR A 151 -6.38 -1.46 4.11
C THR A 151 -7.26 -1.16 2.92
N LYS A 152 -6.75 -1.31 1.68
CA LYS A 152 -7.53 -1.13 0.45
C LYS A 152 -8.46 -2.32 0.20
N GLY A 153 -9.57 -2.04 -0.45
CA GLY A 153 -10.49 -3.03 -1.01
C GLY A 153 -10.40 -3.11 -2.54
N PRO A 154 -11.16 -4.02 -3.15
CA PRO A 154 -11.23 -4.18 -4.59
C PRO A 154 -11.59 -2.88 -5.30
N GLY A 155 -10.97 -2.65 -6.46
CA GLY A 155 -11.25 -1.49 -7.29
C GLY A 155 -10.79 -0.14 -6.74
N VAL A 156 -10.19 -0.08 -5.56
CA VAL A 156 -9.67 1.16 -4.96
C VAL A 156 -8.15 1.12 -4.94
N ASP A 157 -7.53 1.77 -5.91
CA ASP A 157 -6.08 1.91 -5.98
C ASP A 157 -5.64 3.34 -5.70
N THR A 158 -4.53 3.46 -4.97
CA THR A 158 -3.75 4.70 -4.89
C THR A 158 -2.62 4.66 -5.91
N LEU A 159 -2.02 5.81 -6.16
CA LEU A 159 -0.90 5.90 -7.11
C LEU A 159 0.28 5.03 -6.67
N SER A 160 0.59 5.00 -5.37
CA SER A 160 1.67 4.16 -4.80
C SER A 160 1.41 2.67 -5.03
N THR A 161 0.18 2.20 -4.78
CA THR A 161 -0.19 0.79 -5.02
C THR A 161 -0.23 0.45 -6.51
N LYS A 162 -0.67 1.39 -7.36
CA LYS A 162 -0.69 1.20 -8.81
C LYS A 162 0.73 1.18 -9.40
N ILE A 163 1.60 2.12 -9.00
CA ILE A 163 3.01 2.11 -9.40
C ILE A 163 3.67 0.79 -9.01
N TYR A 164 3.44 0.32 -7.79
CA TYR A 164 4.01 -0.92 -7.30
C TYR A 164 3.58 -2.13 -8.15
N SER A 165 2.30 -2.23 -8.51
CA SER A 165 1.81 -3.30 -9.38
C SER A 165 2.40 -3.22 -10.81
N GLU A 166 2.53 -2.01 -11.36
CA GLU A 166 3.08 -1.80 -12.71
C GLU A 166 4.60 -2.03 -12.78
N VAL A 167 5.35 -1.66 -11.72
CA VAL A 167 6.81 -1.93 -11.65
C VAL A 167 7.11 -3.42 -11.81
N ARG A 168 6.21 -4.29 -11.39
CA ARG A 168 6.36 -5.75 -11.49
C ARG A 168 6.10 -6.29 -12.90
N LYS A 169 5.22 -5.64 -13.64
CA LYS A 169 4.85 -6.02 -15.02
C LYS A 169 5.84 -5.52 -16.08
N GLY A 170 6.89 -4.81 -15.67
CA GLY A 170 7.75 -4.05 -16.57
C GLY A 170 7.29 -2.59 -16.66
N ILE A 171 8.21 -1.66 -16.35
CA ILE A 171 7.87 -0.25 -16.20
C ILE A 171 7.59 0.38 -17.56
N ARG A 172 6.35 0.81 -17.77
CA ARG A 172 6.00 1.61 -18.96
C ARG A 172 6.57 3.03 -18.87
N PRO A 173 6.95 3.66 -19.99
CA PRO A 173 7.51 5.02 -20.01
C PRO A 173 6.63 6.07 -19.31
N GLU A 174 5.30 5.91 -19.36
CA GLU A 174 4.36 6.82 -18.73
C GLU A 174 4.50 6.82 -17.19
N MET A 175 4.90 5.69 -16.60
CA MET A 175 5.09 5.56 -15.16
C MET A 175 6.31 6.33 -14.67
N TYR A 176 7.40 6.36 -15.47
CA TYR A 176 8.56 7.19 -15.16
C TYR A 176 8.20 8.68 -15.17
N ALA A 177 7.43 9.13 -16.16
CA ALA A 177 6.99 10.51 -16.24
C ALA A 177 6.12 10.91 -15.06
N LEU A 178 5.17 10.05 -14.67
CA LEU A 178 4.26 10.30 -13.55
C LEU A 178 5.00 10.29 -12.20
N SER A 179 5.90 9.33 -11.99
CA SER A 179 6.73 9.27 -10.78
C SER A 179 7.64 10.49 -10.64
N THR A 180 8.21 10.96 -11.76
CA THR A 180 9.01 12.18 -11.80
C THR A 180 8.18 13.41 -11.45
N LEU A 181 6.98 13.55 -11.99
CA LEU A 181 6.05 14.64 -11.67
C LEU A 181 5.66 14.64 -10.19
N LEU A 182 5.38 13.47 -9.64
CA LEU A 182 5.05 13.31 -8.22
C LEU A 182 6.25 13.70 -7.33
N PHE A 183 7.44 13.18 -7.65
CA PHE A 183 8.66 13.53 -6.93
C PHE A 183 8.94 15.04 -6.96
N LEU A 184 8.81 15.67 -8.13
CA LEU A 184 8.99 17.11 -8.25
C LEU A 184 7.94 17.89 -7.45
N SER A 185 6.68 17.44 -7.44
CA SER A 185 5.62 18.10 -6.67
C SER A 185 5.87 18.03 -5.16
N VAL A 186 6.27 16.86 -4.65
CA VAL A 186 6.65 16.67 -3.23
C VAL A 186 7.88 17.50 -2.89
N MET A 187 8.90 17.51 -3.75
CA MET A 187 10.11 18.32 -3.56
C MET A 187 9.79 19.82 -3.48
N VAL A 188 8.91 20.32 -4.37
CA VAL A 188 8.46 21.72 -4.34
C VAL A 188 7.73 22.02 -3.04
N ILE A 189 6.82 21.15 -2.59
CA ILE A 189 6.11 21.30 -1.30
C ILE A 189 7.12 21.36 -0.14
N MET A 190 8.10 20.44 -0.11
CA MET A 190 9.13 20.42 0.94
C MET A 190 10.01 21.69 0.93
N ILE A 191 10.40 22.19 -0.24
CA ILE A 191 11.14 23.45 -0.37
C ILE A 191 10.33 24.60 0.18
N LEU A 192 9.05 24.71 -0.21
CA LEU A 192 8.15 25.74 0.28
C LEU A 192 7.95 25.67 1.80
N MET A 193 7.90 24.48 2.38
CA MET A 193 7.85 24.28 3.84
C MET A 193 9.14 24.75 4.53
N ASN A 194 10.29 24.51 3.91
CA ASN A 194 11.59 24.78 4.52
C ASN A 194 12.06 26.22 4.31
N THR A 195 11.47 26.97 3.38
CA THR A 195 11.77 28.38 3.13
C THR A 195 11.10 29.34 4.13
N SER A 196 10.55 28.83 5.25
CA SER A 196 10.13 29.68 6.36
C SER A 196 11.30 30.56 6.82
N PRO A 197 11.13 31.89 6.90
CA PRO A 197 12.21 32.76 7.36
C PRO A 197 12.66 32.30 8.74
N LYS A 198 13.93 31.91 8.88
CA LYS A 198 14.56 31.75 10.18
C LYS A 198 14.34 33.07 10.91
N GLU A 199 13.63 33.05 12.03
CA GLU A 199 13.67 34.17 12.96
C GLU A 199 15.13 34.36 13.36
N THR A 200 15.75 35.37 12.77
CA THR A 200 17.07 35.82 13.18
C THR A 200 16.87 36.29 14.63
N ASP A 201 17.49 35.55 15.56
CA ASP A 201 17.66 35.98 16.95
C ASP A 201 18.36 37.34 16.95
N SER A 202 17.59 38.39 16.81
CA SER A 202 18.04 39.75 17.06
C SER A 202 17.95 39.98 18.56
N LYS A 203 18.96 39.51 19.29
CA LYS A 203 19.34 40.11 20.56
C LYS A 203 19.81 41.53 20.28
N LYS A 204 18.91 42.50 20.33
CA LYS A 204 19.22 43.89 20.66
C LYS A 204 18.24 44.34 21.70
N ALA A 205 18.75 44.34 22.92
CA ALA A 205 18.20 45.06 24.05
C ALA A 205 18.14 46.57 23.74
N GLY A 206 17.04 47.22 24.10
CA GLY A 206 16.98 48.66 24.27
C GLY A 206 16.33 49.40 23.12
N SER A 207 15.09 49.78 23.26
CA SER A 207 14.54 51.12 23.00
C SER A 207 13.03 51.10 22.84
N THR A 208 12.38 51.79 23.79
CA THR A 208 11.18 52.65 23.70
C THR A 208 9.95 52.17 22.91
N SER A 209 8.88 52.11 23.69
CA SER A 209 7.48 52.07 23.29
C SER A 209 7.13 52.98 22.12
N LYS A 210 6.90 52.45 20.96
CA LYS A 210 6.04 52.93 19.87
C LYS A 210 6.09 51.95 18.71
N ASP A 211 5.20 50.95 18.73
CA ASP A 211 4.59 50.39 17.53
C ASP A 211 3.61 49.27 17.90
N PHE A 212 2.42 49.67 18.34
CA PHE A 212 1.32 48.73 18.61
C PHE A 212 0.56 48.31 17.34
N LYS A 213 1.18 48.39 16.17
CA LYS A 213 0.62 47.85 14.90
C LYS A 213 1.58 46.95 14.18
N ARG A 214 1.99 45.87 14.83
CA ARG A 214 2.59 44.74 14.06
C ARG A 214 1.46 44.01 13.34
N LYS A 215 1.17 44.40 12.09
CA LYS A 215 0.30 43.60 11.19
C LYS A 215 0.93 42.20 11.12
N ARG A 216 0.30 41.24 11.78
CA ARG A 216 0.68 39.81 11.63
C ARG A 216 0.61 39.48 10.16
N LYS A 217 1.76 39.26 9.53
CA LYS A 217 1.82 38.81 8.15
C LYS A 217 1.41 37.34 8.14
N ILE A 218 0.29 37.08 7.50
CA ILE A 218 -0.11 35.68 7.19
C ILE A 218 1.05 35.03 6.42
N PRO A 219 1.49 33.84 6.77
CA PRO A 219 2.58 33.16 6.06
C PRO A 219 2.11 32.70 4.68
N TRP A 220 2.00 33.63 3.74
CA TRP A 220 1.50 33.37 2.38
C TRP A 220 2.24 32.24 1.68
N HIS A 221 3.53 32.05 1.95
CA HIS A 221 4.33 30.95 1.43
C HIS A 221 3.86 29.55 1.90
N GLN A 222 3.06 29.45 2.95
CA GLN A 222 2.41 28.22 3.42
C GLN A 222 0.94 28.15 2.99
N VAL A 223 0.27 29.29 2.91
CA VAL A 223 -1.16 29.37 2.55
C VAL A 223 -1.37 29.12 1.06
N ILE A 224 -0.46 29.61 0.19
CA ILE A 224 -0.57 29.42 -1.25
C ILE A 224 -0.47 27.94 -1.64
N PRO A 225 0.53 27.16 -1.17
CA PRO A 225 0.60 25.73 -1.45
C PRO A 225 -0.61 24.96 -0.92
N ALA A 226 -1.04 25.25 0.30
CA ALA A 226 -2.23 24.60 0.87
C ALA A 226 -3.50 24.91 0.05
N GLY A 227 -3.65 26.16 -0.41
CA GLY A 227 -4.75 26.57 -1.29
C GLY A 227 -4.71 25.90 -2.66
N PHE A 228 -3.52 25.73 -3.23
CA PHE A 228 -3.33 25.04 -4.52
C PHE A 228 -3.64 23.56 -4.42
N ILE A 229 -3.17 22.89 -3.35
CA ILE A 229 -3.50 21.49 -3.06
C ILE A 229 -5.01 21.32 -2.90
N LEU A 230 -5.67 22.22 -2.17
CA LEU A 230 -7.12 22.21 -1.98
C LEU A 230 -7.86 22.35 -3.33
N LEU A 231 -7.40 23.22 -4.21
CA LEU A 231 -7.99 23.41 -5.53
C LEU A 231 -7.88 22.15 -6.39
N ILE A 232 -6.70 21.55 -6.44
CA ILE A 232 -6.48 20.30 -7.19
C ILE A 232 -7.37 19.18 -6.66
N ALA A 233 -7.48 19.06 -5.35
CA ALA A 233 -8.28 17.99 -4.75
C ALA A 233 -9.78 18.21 -4.92
N VAL A 234 -10.26 19.47 -4.90
CA VAL A 234 -11.66 19.79 -5.20
C VAL A 234 -11.99 19.48 -6.66
N THR A 235 -11.10 19.84 -7.59
CA THR A 235 -11.29 19.49 -9.01
C THR A 235 -11.25 17.97 -9.23
N GLY A 236 -10.36 17.25 -8.53
CA GLY A 236 -10.29 15.79 -8.52
C GLY A 236 -11.56 15.16 -7.94
N LEU A 237 -12.07 15.67 -6.83
CA LEU A 237 -13.32 15.20 -6.21
C LEU A 237 -14.52 15.36 -7.17
N VAL A 238 -14.63 16.53 -7.82
CA VAL A 238 -15.71 16.79 -8.79
C VAL A 238 -15.60 15.85 -9.98
N HIS A 239 -14.39 15.56 -10.44
CA HIS A 239 -14.16 14.60 -11.53
C HIS A 239 -14.51 13.18 -11.08
N HIS A 240 -14.05 12.75 -9.90
CA HIS A 240 -14.34 11.41 -9.34
C HIS A 240 -15.86 11.19 -9.16
N VAL A 241 -16.58 12.15 -8.58
CA VAL A 241 -18.04 12.06 -8.42
C VAL A 241 -18.77 11.97 -9.78
N ARG A 242 -18.25 12.62 -10.81
CA ARG A 242 -18.83 12.53 -12.17
C ARG A 242 -18.55 11.20 -12.84
N THR A 243 -17.39 10.59 -12.62
CA THR A 243 -17.01 9.30 -13.22
C THR A 243 -17.60 8.10 -12.47
N THR A 244 -17.83 8.22 -11.16
CA THR A 244 -18.45 7.15 -10.35
C THR A 244 -19.99 7.10 -10.54
N GLY A 245 -20.57 8.09 -11.22
CA GLY A 245 -22.01 8.15 -11.48
C GLY A 245 -22.54 7.21 -12.56
N SER A 246 -21.68 6.38 -13.20
CA SER A 246 -22.04 5.37 -14.18
C SER A 246 -21.54 3.98 -13.75
N VAL A 247 -21.79 3.60 -12.49
CA VAL A 247 -21.50 2.23 -12.04
C VAL A 247 -22.60 1.34 -12.61
N SER A 248 -22.22 0.30 -13.40
CA SER A 248 -23.15 -0.76 -13.74
C SER A 248 -23.61 -1.42 -12.43
N GLU A 249 -24.89 -1.77 -12.31
CA GLU A 249 -25.42 -2.41 -11.11
C GLU A 249 -24.82 -3.81 -10.90
N GLU A 250 -24.24 -4.42 -11.93
CA GLU A 250 -23.63 -5.75 -11.91
C GLU A 250 -22.11 -5.65 -12.02
N GLN A 251 -21.42 -6.24 -11.07
CA GLN A 251 -19.95 -6.28 -11.01
C GLN A 251 -19.47 -7.69 -10.71
N VAL A 252 -18.32 -8.08 -11.27
CA VAL A 252 -17.63 -9.32 -10.93
C VAL A 252 -16.21 -9.00 -10.44
N ILE A 253 -15.83 -9.54 -9.29
CA ILE A 253 -14.52 -9.31 -8.69
C ILE A 253 -13.65 -10.54 -8.96
N VAL A 254 -12.61 -10.36 -9.78
CA VAL A 254 -11.68 -11.41 -10.19
C VAL A 254 -10.35 -11.21 -9.48
N TYR A 255 -9.82 -12.27 -8.83
CA TYR A 255 -8.55 -12.25 -8.13
C TYR A 255 -7.60 -13.29 -8.74
N ASN A 256 -6.61 -12.83 -9.48
CA ASN A 256 -5.75 -13.67 -10.31
C ASN A 256 -4.27 -13.37 -10.09
N TRP A 257 -3.42 -14.19 -10.67
CA TRP A 257 -1.98 -13.93 -10.78
C TRP A 257 -1.70 -12.73 -11.69
N GLY A 258 -0.57 -12.08 -11.48
CA GLY A 258 -0.07 -11.08 -12.41
C GLY A 258 0.19 -11.69 -13.80
N GLU A 259 -0.13 -10.95 -14.87
CA GLU A 259 0.11 -11.33 -16.27
C GLU A 259 -0.52 -12.65 -16.76
N TYR A 260 -1.57 -13.13 -16.07
CA TYR A 260 -2.25 -14.38 -16.44
C TYR A 260 -3.45 -14.19 -17.36
N ILE A 261 -3.82 -12.96 -17.68
CA ILE A 261 -4.89 -12.62 -18.62
C ILE A 261 -4.48 -11.40 -19.45
N ASP A 262 -4.86 -11.39 -20.72
CA ASP A 262 -4.76 -10.20 -21.54
C ASP A 262 -5.81 -9.18 -21.09
N PRO A 263 -5.44 -7.94 -20.74
CA PRO A 263 -6.39 -6.91 -20.32
C PRO A 263 -7.52 -6.66 -21.33
N ASP A 264 -7.24 -6.80 -22.63
CA ASP A 264 -8.24 -6.59 -23.68
C ASP A 264 -9.40 -7.61 -23.57
N VAL A 265 -9.16 -8.80 -22.99
CA VAL A 265 -10.22 -9.81 -22.74
C VAL A 265 -11.22 -9.32 -21.69
N LEU A 266 -10.75 -8.54 -20.70
CA LEU A 266 -11.63 -7.96 -19.68
C LEU A 266 -12.56 -6.90 -20.32
N ASP A 267 -11.99 -6.05 -21.17
CA ASP A 267 -12.75 -5.02 -21.88
C ASP A 267 -13.81 -5.66 -22.81
N ILE A 268 -13.44 -6.73 -23.55
CA ILE A 268 -14.37 -7.50 -24.41
C ILE A 268 -15.51 -8.10 -23.56
N PHE A 269 -15.20 -8.68 -22.40
CA PHE A 269 -16.20 -9.23 -21.52
C PHE A 269 -17.18 -8.17 -21.02
N GLU A 270 -16.67 -7.00 -20.63
CA GLU A 270 -17.51 -5.86 -20.22
C GLU A 270 -18.42 -5.37 -21.35
N GLU A 271 -17.88 -5.28 -22.58
CA GLU A 271 -18.64 -4.86 -23.76
C GLU A 271 -19.75 -5.86 -24.13
N GLU A 272 -19.48 -7.18 -24.04
CA GLU A 272 -20.43 -8.23 -24.39
C GLU A 272 -21.52 -8.44 -23.34
N THR A 273 -21.18 -8.31 -22.06
CA THR A 273 -22.08 -8.67 -20.95
C THR A 273 -22.72 -7.47 -20.25
N GLY A 274 -22.08 -6.29 -20.34
CA GLY A 274 -22.45 -5.12 -19.54
C GLY A 274 -22.04 -5.23 -18.07
N ILE A 275 -21.36 -6.31 -17.66
CA ILE A 275 -20.90 -6.56 -16.29
C ILE A 275 -19.51 -5.97 -16.11
N GLN A 276 -19.33 -5.07 -15.15
CA GLN A 276 -18.03 -4.47 -14.86
C GLN A 276 -17.10 -5.48 -14.19
N VAL A 277 -15.86 -5.60 -14.68
CA VAL A 277 -14.84 -6.47 -14.08
C VAL A 277 -13.91 -5.67 -13.15
N ILE A 278 -13.92 -6.00 -11.87
CA ILE A 278 -12.94 -5.50 -10.91
C ILE A 278 -11.81 -6.55 -10.83
N TYR A 279 -10.74 -6.30 -11.56
CA TYR A 279 -9.61 -7.21 -11.63
C TYR A 279 -8.53 -6.85 -10.61
N GLU A 280 -8.24 -7.79 -9.69
CA GLU A 280 -7.16 -7.67 -8.72
C GLU A 280 -6.11 -8.76 -8.95
N GLU A 281 -4.86 -8.43 -8.63
CA GLU A 281 -3.73 -9.34 -8.77
C GLU A 281 -3.12 -9.67 -7.42
N TYR A 282 -2.57 -10.86 -7.30
CA TYR A 282 -1.77 -11.29 -6.17
C TYR A 282 -0.45 -11.93 -6.62
N GLU A 283 0.51 -12.01 -5.70
CA GLU A 283 1.86 -12.45 -5.98
C GLU A 283 2.08 -13.92 -5.68
N THR A 284 1.52 -14.36 -4.56
CA THR A 284 1.66 -15.73 -4.07
C THR A 284 0.36 -16.22 -3.46
N ASN A 285 0.13 -17.52 -3.48
CA ASN A 285 -1.02 -18.13 -2.81
C ASN A 285 -1.04 -17.82 -1.30
N GLU A 286 0.14 -17.67 -0.70
CA GLU A 286 0.31 -17.40 0.72
C GLU A 286 -0.14 -15.99 1.12
N ILE A 287 -0.08 -15.02 0.19
CA ILE A 287 -0.61 -13.66 0.36
C ILE A 287 -2.12 -13.64 0.06
N MET A 288 -2.56 -14.35 -0.98
CA MET A 288 -3.95 -14.42 -1.39
C MET A 288 -4.83 -15.11 -0.35
N TYR A 289 -4.42 -16.28 0.15
CA TYR A 289 -5.23 -17.14 1.00
C TYR A 289 -5.70 -16.47 2.31
N PRO A 290 -4.84 -15.80 3.11
CA PRO A 290 -5.30 -15.09 4.31
C PRO A 290 -6.34 -14.00 4.03
N LYS A 291 -6.23 -13.33 2.89
CA LYS A 291 -7.16 -12.29 2.48
C LYS A 291 -8.56 -12.86 2.19
N ILE A 292 -8.64 -14.00 1.51
CA ILE A 292 -9.89 -14.71 1.28
C ILE A 292 -10.44 -15.30 2.58
N LEU A 293 -9.59 -15.97 3.37
CA LEU A 293 -9.97 -16.58 4.64
C LEU A 293 -10.54 -15.56 5.63
N SER A 294 -10.07 -14.33 5.58
CA SER A 294 -10.57 -13.24 6.44
C SER A 294 -12.02 -12.87 6.15
N GLY A 295 -12.54 -13.17 4.95
CA GLY A 295 -13.88 -12.77 4.51
C GLY A 295 -14.09 -11.26 4.39
N ALA A 296 -13.00 -10.46 4.42
CA ALA A 296 -13.09 -9.01 4.31
C ALA A 296 -13.52 -8.54 2.92
N ILE A 297 -13.30 -9.37 1.91
CA ILE A 297 -13.66 -9.14 0.52
C ILE A 297 -14.34 -10.41 0.00
N ALA A 298 -15.51 -10.25 -0.61
CA ALA A 298 -16.17 -11.32 -1.34
C ALA A 298 -15.65 -11.29 -2.78
N TYR A 299 -14.72 -12.19 -3.09
CA TYR A 299 -14.28 -12.41 -4.47
C TYR A 299 -15.24 -13.38 -5.15
N ASP A 300 -15.61 -13.06 -6.40
CA ASP A 300 -16.49 -13.92 -7.19
C ASP A 300 -15.71 -15.02 -7.91
N VAL A 301 -14.53 -14.68 -8.41
CA VAL A 301 -13.63 -15.61 -9.12
C VAL A 301 -12.21 -15.48 -8.57
N VAL A 302 -11.59 -16.61 -8.26
CA VAL A 302 -10.17 -16.68 -7.86
C VAL A 302 -9.43 -17.71 -8.71
N CYS A 303 -8.16 -17.48 -9.03
CA CYS A 303 -7.34 -18.37 -9.86
C CYS A 303 -6.11 -18.87 -9.08
N PRO A 304 -6.26 -19.73 -8.07
CA PRO A 304 -5.14 -20.26 -7.28
C PRO A 304 -4.48 -21.47 -7.94
N SER A 305 -3.34 -21.87 -7.41
CA SER A 305 -2.71 -23.14 -7.77
C SER A 305 -3.47 -24.35 -7.19
N ASP A 306 -3.24 -25.52 -7.75
CA ASP A 306 -3.86 -26.80 -7.42
C ASP A 306 -3.92 -27.10 -5.92
N TYR A 307 -2.77 -27.06 -5.23
CA TYR A 307 -2.70 -27.31 -3.79
C TYR A 307 -3.49 -26.31 -2.96
N MET A 308 -3.64 -25.09 -3.44
CA MET A 308 -4.41 -24.07 -2.77
C MET A 308 -5.92 -24.24 -3.02
N ILE A 309 -6.33 -24.70 -4.21
CA ILE A 309 -7.71 -25.10 -4.49
C ILE A 309 -8.12 -26.20 -3.49
N GLN A 310 -7.30 -27.25 -3.33
CA GLN A 310 -7.55 -28.29 -2.35
C GLN A 310 -7.74 -27.71 -0.95
N ARG A 311 -6.83 -26.87 -0.50
CA ARG A 311 -6.89 -26.26 0.83
C ARG A 311 -8.13 -25.38 1.02
N MET A 312 -8.48 -24.58 0.02
CA MET A 312 -9.65 -23.70 0.06
C MET A 312 -10.95 -24.50 0.08
N ARG A 313 -11.03 -25.57 -0.71
CA ARG A 313 -12.17 -26.50 -0.72
C ARG A 313 -12.35 -27.17 0.65
N GLU A 314 -11.28 -27.74 1.22
CA GLU A 314 -11.30 -28.38 2.54
C GLU A 314 -11.70 -27.43 3.67
N ASN A 315 -11.41 -26.14 3.53
CA ASN A 315 -11.81 -25.10 4.48
C ASN A 315 -13.18 -24.44 4.15
N GLY A 316 -13.91 -24.96 3.15
CA GLY A 316 -15.25 -24.48 2.80
C GLY A 316 -15.27 -23.05 2.24
N LEU A 317 -14.18 -22.60 1.61
CA LEU A 317 -14.04 -21.26 1.04
C LEU A 317 -14.48 -21.17 -0.43
N LEU A 318 -14.73 -22.30 -1.08
CA LEU A 318 -15.17 -22.36 -2.48
C LEU A 318 -16.63 -22.79 -2.58
N SER A 319 -17.35 -22.18 -3.51
CA SER A 319 -18.70 -22.58 -3.88
C SER A 319 -18.68 -23.62 -5.01
N LYS A 320 -19.61 -24.56 -5.00
CA LYS A 320 -19.77 -25.52 -6.11
C LYS A 320 -20.17 -24.79 -7.39
N LEU A 321 -19.56 -25.18 -8.48
CA LEU A 321 -19.87 -24.68 -9.82
C LEU A 321 -21.17 -25.31 -10.34
N ASN A 322 -21.97 -24.53 -11.04
CA ASN A 322 -23.02 -25.05 -11.91
C ASN A 322 -22.42 -25.24 -13.31
N LEU A 323 -22.00 -26.44 -13.62
CA LEU A 323 -21.30 -26.75 -14.88
C LEU A 323 -22.20 -26.56 -16.11
N ASP A 324 -23.51 -26.61 -15.95
CA ASP A 324 -24.48 -26.32 -17.04
C ASP A 324 -24.38 -24.86 -17.52
N ASN A 325 -23.93 -23.97 -16.66
CA ASN A 325 -23.68 -22.56 -16.98
C ASN A 325 -22.29 -22.29 -17.58
N ILE A 326 -21.47 -23.33 -17.76
CA ILE A 326 -20.12 -23.23 -18.30
C ILE A 326 -19.99 -24.02 -19.61
N PRO A 327 -20.66 -23.60 -20.70
CA PRO A 327 -20.68 -24.36 -21.96
C PRO A 327 -19.29 -24.54 -22.58
N ASN A 328 -18.37 -23.62 -22.31
CA ASN A 328 -16.99 -23.67 -22.80
C ASN A 328 -16.12 -24.71 -22.10
N LEU A 329 -16.61 -25.41 -21.06
CA LEU A 329 -15.90 -26.51 -20.41
C LEU A 329 -15.51 -27.60 -21.42
N GLN A 330 -16.33 -27.81 -22.46
CA GLN A 330 -16.05 -28.75 -23.55
C GLN A 330 -14.79 -28.42 -24.36
N ASN A 331 -14.28 -27.20 -24.26
CA ASN A 331 -13.05 -26.77 -24.93
C ASN A 331 -11.78 -27.12 -24.13
N ILE A 332 -11.95 -27.58 -22.88
CA ILE A 332 -10.82 -28.00 -22.04
C ILE A 332 -10.45 -29.45 -22.41
N ASP A 333 -9.15 -29.68 -22.64
CA ASP A 333 -8.66 -31.04 -22.90
C ASP A 333 -9.00 -31.96 -21.72
N PRO A 334 -9.66 -33.11 -21.98
CA PRO A 334 -10.03 -34.08 -20.95
C PRO A 334 -8.85 -34.58 -20.06
N ALA A 335 -7.64 -34.50 -20.55
CA ALA A 335 -6.45 -34.87 -19.77
C ALA A 335 -6.27 -33.94 -18.56
N TYR A 336 -6.51 -32.62 -18.73
CA TYR A 336 -6.40 -31.67 -17.64
C TYR A 336 -7.57 -31.76 -16.66
N LEU A 337 -8.78 -32.06 -17.15
CA LEU A 337 -9.91 -32.37 -16.28
C LEU A 337 -9.70 -33.63 -15.44
N THR A 338 -9.02 -34.64 -16.00
CA THR A 338 -8.64 -35.85 -15.25
C THR A 338 -7.58 -35.53 -14.22
N GLN A 339 -6.58 -34.72 -14.58
CA GLN A 339 -5.50 -34.36 -13.68
C GLN A 339 -6.01 -33.52 -12.47
N SER A 340 -6.96 -32.62 -12.71
CA SER A 340 -7.53 -31.76 -11.65
C SER A 340 -8.34 -32.53 -10.61
N GLN A 341 -8.84 -33.74 -10.90
CA GLN A 341 -9.52 -34.58 -9.92
C GLN A 341 -8.63 -34.98 -8.73
N SER A 342 -7.31 -34.85 -8.84
CA SER A 342 -6.40 -35.09 -7.74
C SER A 342 -6.55 -34.10 -6.58
N PHE A 343 -6.98 -32.88 -6.85
CA PHE A 343 -7.18 -31.81 -5.87
C PHE A 343 -8.64 -31.32 -5.79
N ASP A 344 -9.43 -31.54 -6.82
CA ASP A 344 -10.87 -31.22 -6.90
C ASP A 344 -11.62 -32.45 -7.45
N PRO A 345 -11.98 -33.43 -6.61
CA PRO A 345 -12.75 -34.60 -7.04
C PRO A 345 -14.00 -34.18 -7.78
N ASP A 346 -14.24 -34.83 -8.93
CA ASP A 346 -15.38 -34.57 -9.83
C ASP A 346 -15.41 -33.18 -10.48
N ASN A 347 -14.36 -32.36 -10.31
CA ASN A 347 -14.26 -30.96 -10.82
C ASN A 347 -15.47 -30.09 -10.43
N GLU A 348 -15.92 -30.23 -9.19
CA GLU A 348 -17.09 -29.52 -8.69
C GLU A 348 -16.84 -28.05 -8.32
N TYR A 349 -15.60 -27.66 -8.05
CA TYR A 349 -15.25 -26.35 -7.49
C TYR A 349 -14.34 -25.52 -8.39
N SER A 350 -13.73 -26.13 -9.39
CA SER A 350 -12.72 -25.47 -10.24
C SER A 350 -12.76 -25.91 -11.68
N VAL A 351 -12.28 -25.03 -12.56
CA VAL A 351 -12.03 -25.31 -13.98
C VAL A 351 -10.56 -25.05 -14.25
N PRO A 352 -9.83 -26.01 -14.89
CA PRO A 352 -8.45 -25.78 -15.29
C PRO A 352 -8.33 -24.55 -16.21
N TYR A 353 -7.49 -23.60 -15.84
CA TYR A 353 -7.29 -22.35 -16.58
C TYR A 353 -5.96 -22.33 -17.32
N CYS A 354 -4.88 -22.59 -16.61
CA CYS A 354 -3.53 -22.52 -17.14
C CYS A 354 -2.69 -23.65 -16.55
N VAL A 355 -1.84 -24.26 -17.36
CA VAL A 355 -0.86 -25.28 -16.93
C VAL A 355 0.53 -24.78 -17.32
N GLY A 356 1.42 -24.75 -16.33
CA GLY A 356 2.81 -24.37 -16.50
C GLY A 356 3.77 -25.48 -16.09
N THR A 357 4.97 -25.44 -16.63
CA THR A 357 6.09 -26.29 -16.20
C THR A 357 7.17 -25.42 -15.58
N VAL A 358 7.74 -25.87 -14.47
CA VAL A 358 8.90 -25.21 -13.87
C VAL A 358 10.17 -25.76 -14.49
N GLY A 359 11.04 -24.86 -14.96
CA GLY A 359 12.31 -25.19 -15.59
C GLY A 359 13.40 -24.19 -15.23
N ILE A 360 14.60 -24.43 -15.73
CA ILE A 360 15.73 -23.52 -15.59
C ILE A 360 15.79 -22.62 -16.81
N LEU A 361 15.59 -21.32 -16.59
CA LEU A 361 15.90 -20.27 -17.57
C LEU A 361 17.34 -19.86 -17.40
N TYR A 362 18.12 -19.84 -18.49
CA TYR A 362 19.51 -19.44 -18.42
C TYR A 362 19.95 -18.52 -19.55
N ASN A 363 20.90 -17.65 -19.25
CA ASN A 363 21.47 -16.71 -20.21
C ASN A 363 22.63 -17.37 -20.97
N LYS A 364 22.42 -17.63 -22.25
CA LYS A 364 23.41 -18.27 -23.15
C LYS A 364 24.70 -17.46 -23.31
N ASN A 365 24.70 -16.16 -22.99
CA ASN A 365 25.89 -15.33 -23.05
C ASN A 365 26.73 -15.40 -21.76
N MET A 366 26.20 -16.03 -20.71
CA MET A 366 26.86 -16.13 -19.40
C MET A 366 27.16 -17.57 -19.00
N ILE A 367 26.54 -18.53 -19.68
CA ILE A 367 26.69 -19.98 -19.40
C ILE A 367 27.11 -20.67 -20.69
N ASP A 368 28.32 -21.23 -20.67
CA ASP A 368 28.92 -21.97 -21.79
C ASP A 368 28.71 -23.49 -21.71
N GLU A 369 28.24 -23.98 -20.57
CA GLU A 369 28.07 -25.40 -20.30
C GLU A 369 26.61 -25.83 -20.50
N PRO A 370 26.34 -27.11 -20.78
CA PRO A 370 24.99 -27.64 -20.87
C PRO A 370 24.24 -27.49 -19.52
N VAL A 371 23.02 -27.03 -19.58
CA VAL A 371 22.13 -26.91 -18.41
C VAL A 371 21.16 -28.10 -18.45
N ASP A 372 21.57 -29.22 -17.88
CA ASP A 372 20.84 -30.50 -17.89
C ASP A 372 20.43 -30.99 -16.50
N SER A 373 20.82 -30.27 -15.46
CA SER A 373 20.55 -30.65 -14.09
C SER A 373 20.25 -29.44 -13.20
N TRP A 374 19.34 -29.63 -12.24
CA TRP A 374 19.06 -28.64 -11.16
C TRP A 374 20.30 -28.31 -10.31
N ASN A 375 21.36 -29.13 -10.35
CA ASN A 375 22.59 -28.92 -9.60
C ASN A 375 23.28 -27.60 -9.94
N ILE A 376 23.09 -27.08 -11.16
CA ILE A 376 23.68 -25.81 -11.60
C ILE A 376 23.26 -24.62 -10.71
N LEU A 377 22.06 -24.68 -10.12
CA LEU A 377 21.57 -23.66 -9.19
C LEU A 377 22.28 -23.67 -7.82
N TRP A 378 23.16 -24.64 -7.58
CA TRP A 378 24.04 -24.74 -6.39
C TRP A 378 25.50 -24.56 -6.74
N ASP A 379 25.83 -24.25 -8.00
CA ASP A 379 27.21 -24.05 -8.41
C ASP A 379 27.71 -22.67 -7.94
N LYS A 380 28.79 -22.68 -7.18
CA LYS A 380 29.47 -21.48 -6.67
C LYS A 380 30.00 -20.56 -7.78
N LYS A 381 30.22 -21.09 -8.99
CA LYS A 381 30.60 -20.32 -10.19
C LYS A 381 29.60 -19.22 -10.51
N TYR A 382 28.31 -19.45 -10.22
CA TYR A 382 27.22 -18.50 -10.51
C TYR A 382 26.73 -17.75 -9.26
N LYS A 383 27.53 -17.72 -8.21
CA LYS A 383 27.19 -16.95 -7.00
C LYS A 383 26.82 -15.50 -7.35
N ASP A 384 25.77 -14.99 -6.70
CA ASP A 384 25.18 -13.67 -6.91
C ASP A 384 24.64 -13.42 -8.34
N ARG A 385 24.39 -14.51 -9.11
CA ARG A 385 23.80 -14.51 -10.45
C ARG A 385 22.70 -15.54 -10.61
N ILE A 386 22.22 -16.12 -9.52
CA ILE A 386 21.14 -17.11 -9.48
C ILE A 386 19.89 -16.41 -8.97
N LEU A 387 18.81 -16.54 -9.70
CA LEU A 387 17.47 -16.17 -9.27
C LEU A 387 16.69 -17.41 -8.87
N MET A 388 15.95 -17.33 -7.80
CA MET A 388 15.05 -18.40 -7.35
C MET A 388 13.61 -17.86 -7.30
N GLN A 389 12.65 -18.77 -7.46
CA GLN A 389 11.23 -18.45 -7.30
C GLN A 389 10.93 -17.99 -5.86
N ASP A 390 10.24 -16.85 -5.72
CA ASP A 390 9.69 -16.39 -4.44
C ASP A 390 8.35 -17.09 -4.16
N SER A 391 8.40 -18.40 -4.18
CA SER A 391 7.31 -19.33 -3.90
C SER A 391 7.87 -20.47 -3.06
N VAL A 392 7.29 -20.69 -1.89
CA VAL A 392 7.71 -21.77 -0.99
C VAL A 392 7.57 -23.13 -1.69
N ARG A 393 6.46 -23.34 -2.38
CA ARG A 393 6.17 -24.58 -3.06
C ARG A 393 7.19 -24.88 -4.15
N ASP A 394 7.46 -23.90 -5.02
CA ASP A 394 8.37 -24.09 -6.15
C ASP A 394 9.83 -24.22 -5.71
N ALA A 395 10.27 -23.44 -4.74
CA ALA A 395 11.61 -23.56 -4.18
C ALA A 395 11.86 -24.95 -3.57
N PHE A 396 10.91 -25.47 -2.78
CA PHE A 396 10.99 -26.82 -2.24
C PHE A 396 10.92 -27.89 -3.33
N ALA A 397 10.07 -27.72 -4.36
CA ALA A 397 9.96 -28.63 -5.48
C ALA A 397 11.31 -28.81 -6.20
N VAL A 398 12.02 -27.71 -6.47
CA VAL A 398 13.36 -27.73 -7.07
C VAL A 398 14.36 -28.51 -6.20
N ALA A 399 14.37 -28.26 -4.88
CA ALA A 399 15.28 -28.93 -3.96
C ALA A 399 14.96 -30.44 -3.82
N LEU A 400 13.68 -30.79 -3.70
CA LEU A 400 13.23 -32.18 -3.66
C LEU A 400 13.61 -32.90 -4.96
N LYS A 401 13.33 -32.30 -6.12
CA LYS A 401 13.64 -32.89 -7.42
C LYS A 401 15.15 -33.10 -7.61
N ARG A 402 15.97 -32.13 -7.20
CA ARG A 402 17.42 -32.23 -7.20
C ARG A 402 17.91 -33.44 -6.41
N LYS A 403 17.24 -33.79 -5.31
CA LYS A 403 17.58 -34.94 -4.47
C LYS A 403 16.93 -36.27 -4.95
N GLY A 404 16.13 -36.22 -5.99
CA GLY A 404 15.43 -37.39 -6.53
C GLY A 404 14.14 -37.76 -5.80
N TYR A 405 13.64 -36.86 -4.93
CA TYR A 405 12.40 -37.07 -4.21
C TYR A 405 11.17 -36.61 -5.03
N SER A 406 9.99 -37.00 -4.58
CA SER A 406 8.72 -36.53 -5.15
C SER A 406 8.54 -35.06 -4.88
N LEU A 407 8.04 -34.29 -5.87
CA LEU A 407 7.68 -32.90 -5.71
C LEU A 407 6.54 -32.71 -4.68
N ASN A 408 5.74 -33.76 -4.48
CA ASN A 408 4.62 -33.81 -3.56
C ASN A 408 4.92 -34.63 -2.31
N SER A 409 6.21 -34.77 -1.96
CA SER A 409 6.58 -35.50 -0.74
C SER A 409 6.01 -34.82 0.48
N VAL A 410 5.45 -35.61 1.39
CA VAL A 410 4.97 -35.21 2.72
C VAL A 410 5.85 -35.79 3.83
N GLU A 411 6.90 -36.51 3.46
CA GLU A 411 7.84 -37.13 4.38
C GLU A 411 8.71 -36.04 5.05
N VAL A 412 8.61 -35.97 6.37
CA VAL A 412 9.28 -34.91 7.15
C VAL A 412 10.80 -34.92 6.92
N ASP A 413 11.42 -36.08 6.85
CA ASP A 413 12.86 -36.21 6.65
C ASP A 413 13.31 -35.71 5.26
N GLU A 414 12.52 -35.96 4.21
CA GLU A 414 12.78 -35.42 2.87
C GLU A 414 12.64 -33.92 2.81
N LEU A 415 11.60 -33.37 3.48
CA LEU A 415 11.38 -31.91 3.60
C LEU A 415 12.50 -31.24 4.40
N ILE A 416 13.01 -31.87 5.48
CA ILE A 416 14.15 -31.35 6.23
C ILE A 416 15.40 -31.30 5.34
N GLN A 417 15.68 -32.38 4.57
CA GLN A 417 16.82 -32.43 3.67
C GLN A 417 16.71 -31.37 2.55
N ALA A 418 15.50 -31.14 2.00
CA ALA A 418 15.25 -30.10 1.01
C ALA A 418 15.46 -28.69 1.60
N LYS A 419 14.96 -28.45 2.82
CA LYS A 419 15.19 -27.19 3.56
C LYS A 419 16.67 -26.94 3.78
N ASP A 420 17.44 -27.93 4.25
CA ASP A 420 18.86 -27.78 4.53
C ASP A 420 19.65 -27.51 3.23
N ASP A 421 19.22 -28.10 2.11
CA ASP A 421 19.77 -27.85 0.78
C ASP A 421 19.51 -26.41 0.32
N LEU A 422 18.28 -25.88 0.50
CA LEU A 422 17.95 -24.50 0.20
C LEU A 422 18.70 -23.50 1.10
N VAL A 423 18.88 -23.83 2.37
CA VAL A 423 19.69 -23.01 3.30
C VAL A 423 21.15 -22.94 2.81
N ALA A 424 21.70 -24.07 2.32
CA ALA A 424 23.04 -24.10 1.74
C ALA A 424 23.16 -23.32 0.41
N GLN A 425 22.08 -23.25 -0.38
CA GLN A 425 22.00 -22.49 -1.62
C GLN A 425 21.90 -20.98 -1.38
N LYS A 426 21.20 -20.56 -0.32
CA LYS A 426 20.86 -19.17 -0.05
C LYS A 426 22.02 -18.17 -0.24
N PRO A 427 23.27 -18.45 0.19
CA PRO A 427 24.41 -17.55 -0.03
C PRO A 427 24.84 -17.38 -1.49
N LEU A 428 24.30 -18.19 -2.41
CA LEU A 428 24.59 -18.16 -3.85
C LEU A 428 23.53 -17.36 -4.61
N VAL A 429 22.33 -17.23 -4.04
CA VAL A 429 21.17 -16.61 -4.67
C VAL A 429 21.30 -15.10 -4.64
N GLN A 430 21.12 -14.46 -5.78
CA GLN A 430 21.06 -12.99 -5.92
C GLN A 430 19.75 -12.44 -5.36
N ALA A 431 18.62 -13.04 -5.76
CA ALA A 431 17.30 -12.61 -5.34
C ALA A 431 16.28 -13.75 -5.49
N TYR A 432 15.23 -13.66 -4.66
CA TYR A 432 14.00 -14.40 -4.86
C TYR A 432 13.04 -13.54 -5.65
N VAL A 433 12.48 -14.04 -6.75
CA VAL A 433 11.71 -13.25 -7.72
C VAL A 433 10.49 -14.03 -8.21
N VAL A 434 9.48 -13.30 -8.70
CA VAL A 434 8.35 -13.84 -9.46
C VAL A 434 8.46 -13.29 -10.89
N ASP A 435 7.66 -12.31 -11.26
CA ASP A 435 7.61 -11.76 -12.62
C ASP A 435 8.88 -10.96 -12.98
N GLN A 436 9.61 -10.43 -11.98
CA GLN A 436 10.85 -9.67 -12.17
C GLN A 436 11.99 -10.52 -12.82
N VAL A 437 11.86 -11.83 -12.84
CA VAL A 437 12.83 -12.72 -13.50
C VAL A 437 13.03 -12.31 -14.95
N ARG A 438 11.96 -11.94 -15.65
CA ARG A 438 11.99 -11.54 -17.06
C ARG A 438 12.91 -10.36 -17.31
N ASP A 439 12.69 -9.27 -16.56
CA ASP A 439 13.45 -8.03 -16.72
C ASP A 439 14.94 -8.23 -16.34
N LYS A 440 15.19 -8.96 -15.25
CA LYS A 440 16.55 -9.26 -14.81
C LYS A 440 17.32 -10.12 -15.81
N MET A 441 16.68 -11.10 -16.43
CA MET A 441 17.30 -11.93 -17.44
C MET A 441 17.53 -11.16 -18.76
N ILE A 442 16.57 -10.36 -19.21
CA ILE A 442 16.72 -9.48 -20.40
C ILE A 442 17.81 -8.43 -20.14
N GLY A 443 17.88 -7.87 -18.93
CA GLY A 443 18.90 -6.90 -18.53
C GLY A 443 20.30 -7.50 -18.34
N ASN A 444 20.50 -8.81 -18.50
CA ASN A 444 21.75 -9.53 -18.22
C ASN A 444 22.23 -9.37 -16.76
N GLU A 445 21.31 -9.21 -15.82
CA GLU A 445 21.63 -9.08 -14.40
C GLU A 445 21.89 -10.45 -13.74
N ALA A 446 21.31 -11.53 -14.28
CA ALA A 446 21.44 -12.88 -13.78
C ALA A 446 21.83 -13.86 -14.88
N ALA A 447 22.41 -14.99 -14.45
CA ALA A 447 22.82 -16.07 -15.34
C ALA A 447 21.80 -17.23 -15.37
N LEU A 448 21.13 -17.48 -14.25
CA LEU A 448 20.21 -18.59 -14.00
C LEU A 448 18.96 -18.10 -13.29
#